data_ef75dd31cbb5cf1fda87376df48f7faf
#
_entry.id   ef75dd31cbb5cf1fda87376df48f7faf
#
_cell.length_a   1.000
_cell.length_b   1.000
_cell.length_c   1.000
_cell.angle_alpha   90.00
_cell.angle_beta   90.00
_cell.angle_gamma   90.00
#
_symmetry.space_group_name_H-M   'P 1'
#
loop_
_entity.id
_entity.type
_entity.pdbx_description
1 polymer ?
#
loop_
_entity_poly.entity_id
_entity_poly.type
_entity_poly.pdbx_seq_one_letter_code
_entity_poly.pdbx_strand_id
1 'polypeptide(L)'
;MEQAQQNTAQELTAQAIPQQAVEDACFHSLGLIGRNCEYLEQHLARVGADAQSLQAVSDISAATAKLERTINELLSALEFLRAGQPPKLYPLDLCELLQQVAAQADMVRAQLGVTLELDYGGWTTCRVLADRDDVELLCLHLLSNALRACREGGTVRILLRRSETMWQLTVRDNGCGLPEGSQEAWLENRRSFLGG
;
A
#
# COMPACT_ATOMS: atom_id res chain seq x y z
N MET A 1 13.28 -26.91 -31.20
CA MET A 1 12.38 -25.75 -31.18
C MET A 1 11.84 -25.49 -29.76
N GLU A 2 11.45 -26.49 -28.97
CA GLU A 2 11.01 -26.34 -27.57
C GLU A 2 12.03 -25.72 -26.60
N GLN A 3 13.32 -26.13 -26.72
CA GLN A 3 14.40 -25.56 -25.90
C GLN A 3 14.66 -24.06 -26.17
N ALA A 4 14.49 -23.60 -27.40
CA ALA A 4 14.63 -22.19 -27.75
C ALA A 4 13.46 -21.36 -27.22
N GLN A 5 12.24 -21.89 -27.17
CA GLN A 5 11.08 -21.25 -26.60
C GLN A 5 11.16 -21.19 -25.08
N GLN A 6 11.68 -22.24 -24.43
CA GLN A 6 11.91 -22.25 -22.97
C GLN A 6 12.99 -21.25 -22.54
N ASN A 7 14.10 -21.12 -23.30
CA ASN A 7 15.14 -20.13 -23.02
C ASN A 7 14.61 -18.68 -23.19
N THR A 8 13.83 -18.41 -24.25
CA THR A 8 13.26 -17.07 -24.47
C THR A 8 12.25 -16.72 -23.38
N ALA A 9 11.45 -17.68 -22.89
CA ALA A 9 10.54 -17.47 -21.76
C ALA A 9 11.29 -17.23 -20.45
N GLN A 10 12.42 -17.92 -20.21
CA GLN A 10 13.28 -17.71 -19.04
C GLN A 10 14.03 -16.38 -19.09
N GLU A 11 14.50 -15.94 -20.26
CA GLU A 11 15.13 -14.62 -20.42
C GLU A 11 14.14 -13.47 -20.26
N LEU A 12 12.90 -13.61 -20.72
CA LEU A 12 11.83 -12.64 -20.51
C LEU A 12 11.42 -12.55 -19.02
N THR A 13 11.52 -13.66 -18.29
CA THR A 13 11.22 -13.68 -16.84
C THR A 13 12.38 -13.09 -16.02
N ALA A 14 13.62 -13.19 -16.50
CA ALA A 14 14.80 -12.62 -15.84
C ALA A 14 14.94 -11.10 -16.03
N GLN A 15 14.23 -10.50 -16.99
CA GLN A 15 14.16 -9.05 -17.23
C GLN A 15 12.90 -8.39 -16.66
N ALA A 16 12.01 -9.14 -16.01
CA ALA A 16 10.85 -8.57 -15.34
C ALA A 16 11.33 -7.68 -14.19
N ILE A 17 11.16 -6.37 -14.34
CA ILE A 17 11.33 -5.43 -13.21
C ILE A 17 10.44 -5.96 -12.09
N PRO A 18 10.99 -6.14 -10.86
CA PRO A 18 10.17 -6.60 -9.75
C PRO A 18 8.93 -5.71 -9.63
N GLN A 19 7.74 -6.31 -9.64
CA GLN A 19 6.47 -5.58 -9.55
C GLN A 19 6.50 -4.58 -8.39
N GLN A 20 7.04 -4.99 -7.26
CA GLN A 20 7.25 -4.17 -6.07
C GLN A 20 8.03 -2.88 -6.37
N ALA A 21 9.12 -2.97 -7.13
CA ALA A 21 9.92 -1.79 -7.47
C ALA A 21 9.16 -0.78 -8.35
N VAL A 22 8.26 -1.27 -9.22
CA VAL A 22 7.38 -0.41 -10.02
C VAL A 22 6.32 0.26 -9.13
N GLU A 23 5.73 -0.50 -8.22
CA GLU A 23 4.75 -0.02 -7.26
C GLU A 23 5.35 1.08 -6.38
N ASP A 24 6.49 0.80 -5.74
CA ASP A 24 7.18 1.74 -4.88
C ASP A 24 7.55 3.04 -5.63
N ALA A 25 8.07 2.92 -6.85
CA ALA A 25 8.42 4.08 -7.67
C ALA A 25 7.20 4.91 -8.07
N CYS A 26 6.09 4.26 -8.46
CA CYS A 26 4.85 4.93 -8.83
C CYS A 26 4.23 5.65 -7.62
N PHE A 27 4.07 4.98 -6.49
CA PHE A 27 3.48 5.58 -5.30
C PHE A 27 4.34 6.67 -4.69
N HIS A 28 5.66 6.49 -4.69
CA HIS A 28 6.58 7.55 -4.25
C HIS A 28 6.41 8.82 -5.11
N SER A 29 6.39 8.67 -6.44
CA SER A 29 6.26 9.79 -7.37
C SER A 29 4.91 10.49 -7.23
N LEU A 30 3.80 9.73 -7.14
CA LEU A 30 2.46 10.27 -6.97
C LEU A 30 2.31 10.99 -5.62
N GLY A 31 2.86 10.42 -4.54
CA GLY A 31 2.87 11.07 -3.23
C GLY A 31 3.66 12.38 -3.22
N LEU A 32 4.76 12.46 -4.00
CA LEU A 32 5.52 13.70 -4.16
C LEU A 32 4.72 14.77 -4.92
N ILE A 33 4.03 14.37 -5.98
CA ILE A 33 3.16 15.28 -6.75
C ILE A 33 2.02 15.79 -5.87
N GLY A 34 1.34 14.92 -5.12
CA GLY A 34 0.24 15.29 -4.22
C GLY A 34 0.65 16.33 -3.18
N ARG A 35 1.78 16.12 -2.49
CA ARG A 35 2.32 17.09 -1.51
C ARG A 35 2.68 18.43 -2.14
N ASN A 36 3.28 18.41 -3.33
CA ASN A 36 3.60 19.65 -4.04
C ASN A 36 2.34 20.41 -4.46
N CYS A 37 1.28 19.71 -4.85
CA CYS A 37 -0.01 20.33 -5.13
C CYS A 37 -0.60 21.00 -3.89
N GLU A 38 -0.63 20.30 -2.74
CA GLU A 38 -1.10 20.87 -1.46
C GLU A 38 -0.30 22.12 -1.07
N TYR A 39 1.03 22.05 -1.18
CA TYR A 39 1.89 23.22 -0.92
C TYR A 39 1.57 24.38 -1.84
N LEU A 40 1.43 24.12 -3.15
CA LEU A 40 1.11 25.13 -4.15
C LEU A 40 -0.27 25.73 -3.92
N GLU A 41 -1.29 24.93 -3.62
CA GLU A 41 -2.64 25.43 -3.30
C GLU A 41 -2.60 26.41 -2.11
N GLN A 42 -1.91 26.04 -1.02
CA GLN A 42 -1.77 26.89 0.14
C GLN A 42 -0.96 28.17 -0.16
N HIS A 43 0.09 28.06 -0.97
CA HIS A 43 0.92 29.20 -1.34
C HIS A 43 0.16 30.17 -2.24
N LEU A 44 -0.48 29.68 -3.30
CA LEU A 44 -1.26 30.47 -4.25
C LEU A 44 -2.44 31.18 -3.57
N ALA A 45 -3.11 30.51 -2.64
CA ALA A 45 -4.16 31.12 -1.84
C ALA A 45 -3.65 32.29 -0.99
N ARG A 46 -2.44 32.16 -0.40
CA ARG A 46 -1.81 33.22 0.42
C ARG A 46 -1.38 34.45 -0.39
N VAL A 47 -0.88 34.24 -1.60
CA VAL A 47 -0.41 35.36 -2.46
C VAL A 47 -1.51 35.97 -3.29
N GLY A 48 -2.75 35.48 -3.20
CA GLY A 48 -3.89 36.01 -3.95
C GLY A 48 -3.80 35.72 -5.45
N ALA A 49 -3.33 34.52 -5.81
CA ALA A 49 -3.19 34.10 -7.21
C ALA A 49 -4.55 34.09 -7.93
N ASP A 50 -4.51 34.19 -9.26
CA ASP A 50 -5.70 34.15 -10.10
C ASP A 50 -6.41 32.78 -10.03
N ALA A 51 -7.72 32.78 -10.33
CA ALA A 51 -8.55 31.58 -10.27
C ALA A 51 -8.08 30.48 -11.23
N GLN A 52 -7.43 30.84 -12.35
CA GLN A 52 -6.94 29.89 -13.33
C GLN A 52 -5.73 29.11 -12.80
N SER A 53 -4.83 29.75 -12.06
CA SER A 53 -3.69 29.12 -11.41
C SER A 53 -4.14 28.15 -10.32
N LEU A 54 -5.10 28.55 -9.48
CA LEU A 54 -5.70 27.68 -8.45
C LEU A 54 -6.40 26.46 -9.07
N GLN A 55 -7.17 26.69 -10.16
CA GLN A 55 -7.84 25.60 -10.86
C GLN A 55 -6.84 24.60 -11.46
N ALA A 56 -5.74 25.07 -12.06
CA ALA A 56 -4.72 24.20 -12.64
C ALA A 56 -4.08 23.28 -11.59
N VAL A 57 -3.79 23.78 -10.39
CA VAL A 57 -3.24 22.93 -9.29
C VAL A 57 -4.29 21.93 -8.82
N SER A 58 -5.54 22.35 -8.68
CA SER A 58 -6.65 21.45 -8.31
C SER A 58 -6.85 20.33 -9.36
N ASP A 59 -6.74 20.64 -10.65
CA ASP A 59 -6.84 19.66 -11.74
C ASP A 59 -5.69 18.64 -11.69
N ILE A 60 -4.45 19.08 -11.38
CA ILE A 60 -3.29 18.20 -11.21
C ILE A 60 -3.51 17.28 -9.99
N SER A 61 -4.00 17.83 -8.89
CA SER A 61 -4.32 17.08 -7.67
C SER A 61 -5.36 15.99 -7.95
N ALA A 62 -6.45 16.34 -8.64
CA ALA A 62 -7.50 15.41 -9.04
C ALA A 62 -6.99 14.32 -10.00
N ALA A 63 -6.13 14.67 -10.97
CA ALA A 63 -5.52 13.73 -11.90
C ALA A 63 -4.59 12.76 -11.18
N THR A 64 -3.80 13.24 -10.23
CA THR A 64 -2.91 12.41 -9.38
C THR A 64 -3.72 11.39 -8.58
N ALA A 65 -4.77 11.83 -7.89
CA ALA A 65 -5.67 10.94 -7.14
C ALA A 65 -6.37 9.91 -8.05
N LYS A 66 -6.69 10.26 -9.30
CA LYS A 66 -7.24 9.32 -10.28
C LYS A 66 -6.21 8.28 -10.69
N LEU A 67 -4.95 8.68 -10.95
CA LEU A 67 -3.86 7.75 -11.28
C LEU A 67 -3.59 6.77 -10.14
N GLU A 68 -3.57 7.25 -8.90
CA GLU A 68 -3.43 6.37 -7.72
C GLU A 68 -4.53 5.31 -7.66
N ARG A 69 -5.78 5.70 -7.87
CA ARG A 69 -6.90 4.74 -7.92
C ARG A 69 -6.73 3.72 -9.03
N THR A 70 -6.38 4.17 -10.25
CA THR A 70 -6.20 3.27 -11.40
C THR A 70 -5.06 2.28 -11.16
N ILE A 71 -3.96 2.71 -10.57
CA ILE A 71 -2.84 1.81 -10.20
C ILE A 71 -3.31 0.79 -9.17
N ASN A 72 -4.01 1.20 -8.11
CA ASN A 72 -4.54 0.28 -7.11
C ASN A 72 -5.53 -0.75 -7.71
N GLU A 73 -6.39 -0.32 -8.64
CA GLU A 73 -7.31 -1.20 -9.36
C GLU A 73 -6.56 -2.23 -10.22
N LEU A 74 -5.50 -1.80 -10.93
CA LEU A 74 -4.67 -2.69 -11.73
C LEU A 74 -3.92 -3.70 -10.86
N LEU A 75 -3.37 -3.26 -9.72
CA LEU A 75 -2.67 -4.14 -8.79
C LEU A 75 -3.62 -5.18 -8.19
N SER A 76 -4.82 -4.75 -7.77
CA SER A 76 -5.86 -5.66 -7.27
C SER A 76 -6.31 -6.66 -8.34
N ALA A 77 -6.40 -6.26 -9.60
CA ALA A 77 -6.70 -7.16 -10.71
C ALA A 77 -5.58 -8.19 -10.96
N LEU A 78 -4.31 -7.76 -10.88
CA LEU A 78 -3.16 -8.66 -10.98
C LEU A 78 -3.12 -9.66 -9.82
N GLU A 79 -3.41 -9.23 -8.62
CA GLU A 79 -3.54 -10.10 -7.43
C GLU A 79 -4.66 -11.13 -7.62
N PHE A 80 -5.83 -10.70 -8.12
CA PHE A 80 -6.93 -11.61 -8.44
C PHE A 80 -6.54 -12.66 -9.47
N LEU A 81 -5.75 -12.31 -10.47
CA LEU A 81 -5.22 -13.26 -11.44
C LEU A 81 -4.20 -14.24 -10.83
N ARG A 82 -3.43 -13.81 -9.82
CA ARG A 82 -2.53 -14.68 -9.05
C ARG A 82 -3.29 -15.56 -8.05
N ALA A 83 -4.39 -15.08 -7.49
CA ALA A 83 -5.21 -15.82 -6.52
C ALA A 83 -5.81 -17.14 -7.06
N GLY A 84 -5.74 -17.39 -8.37
CA GLY A 84 -6.06 -18.69 -8.97
C GLY A 84 -5.00 -19.77 -8.72
N GLN A 85 -3.83 -19.44 -8.19
CA GLN A 85 -2.80 -20.41 -7.81
C GLN A 85 -2.94 -20.76 -6.30
N PRO A 86 -2.81 -22.05 -5.94
CA PRO A 86 -2.85 -22.42 -4.54
C PRO A 86 -1.67 -21.76 -3.79
N PRO A 87 -1.90 -21.17 -2.58
CA PRO A 87 -0.86 -20.53 -1.79
C PRO A 87 0.22 -21.54 -1.40
N LYS A 88 1.47 -21.13 -1.44
CA LYS A 88 2.62 -21.93 -1.02
C LYS A 88 2.82 -21.75 0.48
N LEU A 89 2.21 -22.61 1.27
CA LEU A 89 2.25 -22.53 2.72
C LEU A 89 3.59 -23.06 3.28
N TYR A 90 4.37 -22.15 3.86
CA TYR A 90 5.60 -22.46 4.59
C TYR A 90 5.55 -21.88 6.02
N PRO A 91 6.35 -22.44 6.96
CA PRO A 91 6.52 -21.79 8.25
C PRO A 91 7.07 -20.38 8.11
N LEU A 92 6.33 -19.39 8.59
CA LEU A 92 6.65 -17.97 8.53
C LEU A 92 6.60 -17.37 9.93
N ASP A 93 7.62 -16.60 10.32
CA ASP A 93 7.59 -15.78 11.53
C ASP A 93 7.09 -14.36 11.19
N LEU A 94 5.88 -14.05 11.64
CA LEU A 94 5.27 -12.73 11.38
C LEU A 94 6.01 -11.59 12.08
N CYS A 95 6.66 -11.83 13.23
CA CYS A 95 7.42 -10.77 13.90
C CYS A 95 8.62 -10.35 13.04
N GLU A 96 9.33 -11.32 12.46
CA GLU A 96 10.46 -11.07 11.56
C GLU A 96 9.99 -10.37 10.27
N LEU A 97 8.93 -10.87 9.66
CA LEU A 97 8.38 -10.27 8.44
C LEU A 97 7.96 -8.81 8.66
N LEU A 98 7.24 -8.52 9.75
CA LEU A 98 6.78 -7.16 10.05
C LEU A 98 7.95 -6.20 10.34
N GLN A 99 9.06 -6.67 10.91
CA GLN A 99 10.28 -5.87 11.06
C GLN A 99 10.88 -5.52 9.69
N GLN A 100 10.90 -6.47 8.76
CA GLN A 100 11.42 -6.24 7.40
C GLN A 100 10.53 -5.26 6.63
N VAL A 101 9.20 -5.42 6.69
CA VAL A 101 8.24 -4.49 6.09
C VAL A 101 8.38 -3.08 6.67
N ALA A 102 8.54 -2.97 7.99
CA ALA A 102 8.75 -1.69 8.65
C ALA A 102 10.06 -1.01 8.20
N ALA A 103 11.15 -1.78 8.07
CA ALA A 103 12.44 -1.28 7.60
C ALA A 103 12.38 -0.81 6.14
N GLN A 104 11.62 -1.48 5.28
CA GLN A 104 11.38 -1.01 3.90
C GLN A 104 10.65 0.33 3.87
N ALA A 105 9.74 0.58 4.81
CA ALA A 105 8.98 1.83 4.89
C ALA A 105 9.75 2.99 5.54
N ASP A 106 10.92 2.76 6.13
CA ASP A 106 11.66 3.75 6.93
C ASP A 106 11.97 5.05 6.18
N MET A 107 12.37 4.95 4.92
CA MET A 107 12.66 6.12 4.09
C MET A 107 11.39 6.95 3.81
N VAL A 108 10.30 6.27 3.44
CA VAL A 108 9.02 6.92 3.11
C VAL A 108 8.42 7.59 4.34
N ARG A 109 8.35 6.88 5.50
CA ARG A 109 7.80 7.46 6.73
C ARG A 109 8.60 8.65 7.23
N ALA A 110 9.94 8.62 7.08
CA ALA A 110 10.81 9.74 7.47
C ALA A 110 10.54 10.98 6.61
N GLN A 111 10.33 10.81 5.30
CA GLN A 111 9.97 11.90 4.40
C GLN A 111 8.58 12.49 4.70
N LEU A 112 7.65 11.64 5.14
CA LEU A 112 6.29 12.04 5.52
C LEU A 112 6.22 12.62 6.94
N GLY A 113 7.29 12.54 7.74
CA GLY A 113 7.27 12.92 9.15
C GLY A 113 6.35 12.05 9.99
N VAL A 114 6.11 10.79 9.60
CA VAL A 114 5.20 9.86 10.26
C VAL A 114 5.97 8.89 11.16
N THR A 115 5.46 8.66 12.37
CA THR A 115 5.99 7.66 13.30
C THR A 115 5.38 6.29 13.01
N LEU A 116 6.20 5.23 12.92
CA LEU A 116 5.76 3.84 12.80
C LEU A 116 6.12 3.09 14.08
N GLU A 117 5.11 2.47 14.69
CA GLU A 117 5.24 1.69 15.92
C GLU A 117 4.87 0.22 15.68
N LEU A 118 5.70 -0.70 16.15
CA LEU A 118 5.44 -2.14 16.13
C LEU A 118 5.14 -2.62 17.56
N ASP A 119 4.00 -3.25 17.76
CA ASP A 119 3.59 -3.78 19.06
C ASP A 119 3.12 -5.23 18.91
N TYR A 120 3.93 -6.14 19.37
CA TYR A 120 3.68 -7.58 19.30
C TYR A 120 3.04 -8.17 20.58
N GLY A 121 2.60 -7.33 21.53
CA GLY A 121 1.99 -7.78 22.78
C GLY A 121 2.92 -8.63 23.65
N GLY A 122 4.22 -8.36 23.59
CA GLY A 122 5.24 -9.09 24.34
C GLY A 122 5.74 -10.38 23.65
N TRP A 123 5.23 -10.73 22.47
CA TRP A 123 5.72 -11.88 21.70
C TRP A 123 7.00 -11.53 20.94
N THR A 124 7.98 -12.41 20.98
CA THR A 124 9.24 -12.30 20.23
C THR A 124 9.22 -13.10 18.92
N THR A 125 8.33 -14.08 18.82
CA THR A 125 8.13 -14.95 17.66
C THR A 125 6.64 -15.20 17.45
N CYS A 126 6.21 -15.24 16.20
CA CYS A 126 4.84 -15.56 15.82
C CYS A 126 4.85 -16.45 14.57
N ARG A 127 4.90 -17.77 14.79
CA ARG A 127 4.96 -18.75 13.70
C ARG A 127 3.57 -19.11 13.19
N VAL A 128 3.40 -18.98 11.88
CA VAL A 128 2.20 -19.36 11.13
C VAL A 128 2.59 -20.18 9.90
N LEU A 129 1.62 -20.87 9.31
CA LEU A 129 1.76 -21.45 7.96
C LEU A 129 1.08 -20.48 6.99
N ALA A 130 1.87 -19.86 6.14
CA ALA A 130 1.38 -18.88 5.18
C ALA A 130 2.27 -18.80 3.94
N ASP A 131 1.75 -18.23 2.88
CA ASP A 131 2.55 -17.78 1.75
C ASP A 131 3.20 -16.45 2.13
N ARG A 132 4.54 -16.43 2.12
CA ARG A 132 5.31 -15.25 2.53
C ARG A 132 5.02 -14.06 1.65
N ASP A 133 5.00 -14.27 0.32
CA ASP A 133 4.86 -13.20 -0.65
C ASP A 133 3.48 -12.54 -0.52
N ASP A 134 2.43 -13.35 -0.31
CA ASP A 134 1.06 -12.85 -0.11
C ASP A 134 0.93 -12.03 1.19
N VAL A 135 1.53 -12.53 2.29
CA VAL A 135 1.47 -11.81 3.58
C VAL A 135 2.30 -10.53 3.55
N GLU A 136 3.48 -10.56 2.94
CA GLU A 136 4.33 -9.37 2.76
C GLU A 136 3.61 -8.30 1.96
N LEU A 137 3.03 -8.66 0.82
CA LEU A 137 2.25 -7.78 -0.04
C LEU A 137 1.06 -7.17 0.69
N LEU A 138 0.29 -7.98 1.44
CA LEU A 138 -0.81 -7.50 2.27
C LEU A 138 -0.33 -6.45 3.30
N CYS A 139 0.76 -6.73 3.99
CA CYS A 139 1.33 -5.82 4.99
C CYS A 139 1.78 -4.49 4.36
N LEU A 140 2.45 -4.55 3.21
CA LEU A 140 2.89 -3.36 2.47
C LEU A 140 1.71 -2.51 2.01
N HIS A 141 0.63 -3.12 1.50
CA HIS A 141 -0.58 -2.41 1.09
C HIS A 141 -1.26 -1.72 2.28
N LEU A 142 -1.43 -2.42 3.39
CA LEU A 142 -2.04 -1.85 4.59
C LEU A 142 -1.19 -0.69 5.14
N LEU A 143 0.14 -0.87 5.19
CA LEU A 143 1.06 0.15 5.67
C LEU A 143 1.09 1.37 4.75
N SER A 144 1.16 1.17 3.43
CA SER A 144 1.10 2.25 2.44
C SER A 144 -0.18 3.06 2.55
N ASN A 145 -1.34 2.41 2.74
CA ASN A 145 -2.61 3.08 2.94
C ASN A 145 -2.60 3.93 4.23
N ALA A 146 -2.10 3.37 5.33
CA ALA A 146 -2.02 4.07 6.61
C ALA A 146 -1.07 5.28 6.54
N LEU A 147 0.11 5.13 5.93
CA LEU A 147 1.08 6.23 5.76
C LEU A 147 0.51 7.37 4.91
N ARG A 148 -0.24 7.05 3.85
CA ARG A 148 -0.91 8.07 3.02
C ARG A 148 -2.05 8.79 3.72
N ALA A 149 -2.76 8.10 4.61
CA ALA A 149 -3.82 8.72 5.39
C ALA A 149 -3.30 9.68 6.46
N CYS A 150 -2.06 9.47 6.94
CA CYS A 150 -1.43 10.30 7.95
C CYS A 150 -0.97 11.64 7.39
N ARG A 151 -1.05 12.68 8.23
CA ARG A 151 -0.38 13.97 8.03
C ARG A 151 0.98 13.97 8.73
N GLU A 152 1.81 14.97 8.48
CA GLU A 152 3.04 15.20 9.20
C GLU A 152 2.80 15.18 10.72
N GLY A 153 3.63 14.45 11.46
CA GLY A 153 3.45 14.19 12.90
C GLY A 153 2.44 13.07 13.22
N GLY A 154 1.87 12.42 12.19
CA GLY A 154 0.99 11.28 12.35
C GLY A 154 1.68 10.02 12.89
N THR A 155 0.89 9.04 13.29
CA THR A 155 1.38 7.77 13.84
C THR A 155 0.64 6.60 13.21
N VAL A 156 1.41 5.63 12.70
CA VAL A 156 0.90 4.32 12.28
C VAL A 156 1.38 3.27 13.27
N ARG A 157 0.48 2.38 13.70
CA ARG A 157 0.77 1.26 14.60
C ARG A 157 0.45 -0.06 13.93
N ILE A 158 1.40 -0.96 13.91
CA ILE A 158 1.20 -2.37 13.54
C ILE A 158 1.12 -3.17 14.83
N LEU A 159 -0.04 -3.78 15.06
CA LEU A 159 -0.34 -4.53 16.28
C LEU A 159 -0.47 -6.01 15.94
N LEU A 160 0.22 -6.87 16.66
CA LEU A 160 0.08 -8.32 16.56
C LEU A 160 -0.44 -8.86 17.90
N ARG A 161 -1.58 -9.54 17.85
CA ARG A 161 -2.23 -10.12 19.05
C ARG A 161 -2.57 -11.57 18.78
N ARG A 162 -2.50 -12.38 19.84
CA ARG A 162 -2.91 -13.78 19.79
C ARG A 162 -4.24 -13.95 20.50
N SER A 163 -5.19 -14.55 19.80
CA SER A 163 -6.37 -15.16 20.43
C SER A 163 -6.15 -16.66 20.65
N GLU A 164 -7.13 -17.38 21.16
CA GLU A 164 -7.00 -18.81 21.44
C GLU A 164 -6.64 -19.64 20.20
N THR A 165 -7.16 -19.28 19.04
CA THR A 165 -7.06 -20.07 17.80
C THR A 165 -6.37 -19.38 16.65
N MET A 166 -6.13 -18.06 16.73
CA MET A 166 -5.58 -17.30 15.60
C MET A 166 -4.69 -16.14 16.03
N TRP A 167 -3.86 -15.70 15.11
CA TRP A 167 -3.15 -14.44 15.20
C TRP A 167 -3.95 -13.35 14.49
N GLN A 168 -4.01 -12.18 15.11
CA GLN A 168 -4.64 -11.00 14.56
C GLN A 168 -3.57 -9.95 14.30
N LEU A 169 -3.43 -9.56 13.03
CA LEU A 169 -2.63 -8.42 12.58
C LEU A 169 -3.57 -7.22 12.41
N THR A 170 -3.21 -6.09 12.98
CA THR A 170 -3.98 -4.85 12.87
C THR A 170 -3.03 -3.71 12.49
N VAL A 171 -3.35 -2.96 11.45
CA VAL A 171 -2.70 -1.69 11.11
C VAL A 171 -3.66 -0.57 11.50
N ARG A 172 -3.20 0.35 12.33
CA ARG A 172 -3.99 1.50 12.82
C ARG A 172 -3.22 2.78 12.56
N ASP A 173 -3.89 3.74 11.99
CA ASP A 173 -3.38 5.09 11.78
C ASP A 173 -4.24 6.12 12.53
N ASN A 174 -3.71 7.33 12.69
CA ASN A 174 -4.44 8.50 13.19
C ASN A 174 -4.62 9.56 12.08
N GLY A 175 -4.71 9.11 10.84
CA GLY A 175 -4.86 9.94 9.66
C GLY A 175 -6.24 10.57 9.50
N CYS A 176 -6.55 11.01 8.28
CA CYS A 176 -7.81 11.70 7.97
C CYS A 176 -9.07 10.82 8.04
N GLY A 177 -8.91 9.50 8.21
CA GLY A 177 -10.01 8.55 8.19
C GLY A 177 -10.61 8.34 6.78
N LEU A 178 -11.66 7.54 6.73
CA LEU A 178 -12.41 7.30 5.49
C LEU A 178 -13.54 8.33 5.35
N PRO A 179 -13.83 8.81 4.13
CA PRO A 179 -15.00 9.67 3.88
C PRO A 179 -16.30 9.00 4.35
N GLU A 180 -17.26 9.80 4.83
CA GLU A 180 -18.58 9.31 5.23
C GLU A 180 -19.24 8.52 4.07
N GLY A 181 -19.83 7.36 4.38
CA GLY A 181 -20.47 6.47 3.39
C GLY A 181 -19.52 5.60 2.57
N SER A 182 -18.21 5.83 2.61
CA SER A 182 -17.25 5.02 1.84
C SER A 182 -17.16 3.57 2.33
N GLN A 183 -17.42 3.31 3.61
CA GLN A 183 -17.41 1.94 4.16
C GLN A 183 -18.53 1.09 3.59
N GLU A 184 -19.74 1.65 3.45
CA GLU A 184 -20.89 0.96 2.89
C GLU A 184 -20.69 0.69 1.40
N ALA A 185 -20.25 1.68 0.63
CA ALA A 185 -19.93 1.55 -0.79
C ALA A 185 -18.81 0.51 -1.04
N TRP A 186 -17.81 0.45 -0.17
CA TRP A 186 -16.73 -0.54 -0.28
C TRP A 186 -17.21 -1.95 0.02
N LEU A 187 -18.08 -2.12 1.01
CA LEU A 187 -18.68 -3.41 1.36
C LEU A 187 -19.66 -3.89 0.29
N GLU A 188 -20.43 -3.00 -0.34
CA GLU A 188 -21.34 -3.34 -1.44
C GLU A 188 -20.59 -3.77 -2.70
N ASN A 189 -19.54 -3.03 -3.09
CA ASN A 189 -18.67 -3.44 -4.20
C ASN A 189 -18.03 -4.81 -3.96
N ARG A 190 -17.61 -5.12 -2.74
CA ARG A 190 -17.02 -6.41 -2.40
C ARG A 190 -18.05 -7.56 -2.47
N ARG A 191 -19.31 -7.32 -2.11
CA ARG A 191 -20.39 -8.32 -2.24
C ARG A 191 -20.70 -8.64 -3.69
N SER A 192 -20.63 -7.67 -4.61
CA SER A 192 -20.84 -7.90 -6.03
C SER A 192 -19.71 -8.71 -6.69
N PHE A 193 -18.49 -8.65 -6.18
CA PHE A 193 -17.34 -9.43 -6.66
C PHE A 193 -17.34 -10.88 -6.14
N LEU A 194 -17.93 -11.16 -4.98
CA LEU A 194 -17.93 -12.49 -4.36
C LEU A 194 -19.24 -13.28 -4.62
N GLY A 195 -20.20 -12.69 -5.28
CA GLY A 195 -21.54 -13.25 -5.53
C GLY A 195 -21.84 -13.59 -6.99
N GLY A 196 -20.80 -13.73 -7.84
CA GLY A 196 -20.93 -14.19 -9.23
C GLY A 196 -20.52 -15.65 -9.40
#